data_9ddccf3abbfe595518afa321337efeac
#
_entry.id   9ddccf3abbfe595518afa321337efeac
#
_cell.length_a   1.000
_cell.length_b   1.000
_cell.length_c   1.000
_cell.angle_alpha   90.00
_cell.angle_beta   90.00
_cell.angle_gamma   90.00
#
_symmetry.space_group_name_H-M   'P 1'
#
loop_
_entity.id
_entity.type
_entity.pdbx_description
1 polymer ?
#
loop_
_entity_poly.entity_id
_entity_poly.type
_entity_poly.pdbx_seq_one_letter_code
_entity_poly.pdbx_strand_id
1 'polypeptide(L)'
;MEYAKVAINLPAKNIFRQFTYHVPEALDFLGQGWRVVVPFGQQLLEGFIVEEDREPDLSRELKDIADVVGTEPWFDSEMLATAYWLSQYYLCTLAEALRLFIPGRKSLAAVGKYVPVPEAEGLSRPEQELYDFLTLKGPLPRKAIRRIPGGETALKGLIARKAVVLSYDVKYKLREKTERTFTATPEGLAAQENGEVRGKSQQAALDLLPYGKTASAGELEARGITSAVLRNLVRKGWLLEGRRRVLRDSYQGLEARKETLELTEEQQAAIQAVDAARENREARTFLLQGITGSGKTEVYLRLAARALQAGQQVMVLVPEIALTGQIVKRFKAWFGAGVAVAHSRLSASERGDVWSRMRSGQARVLIGVRSAVFCPFADLGLILIDEEHEGTYKQEERPSYHARLVAQYRAH
;
A
#
# COMPACT_ATOMS: atom_id res chain seq x y z
N MET A 1 -16.69 3.46 -16.44
CA MET A 1 -17.40 4.69 -15.99
C MET A 1 -16.91 5.86 -16.84
N GLU A 2 -17.78 6.77 -17.21
CA GLU A 2 -17.44 7.91 -18.10
C GLU A 2 -17.00 9.13 -17.26
N TYR A 3 -17.66 9.36 -16.12
CA TYR A 3 -17.36 10.46 -15.22
C TYR A 3 -17.18 9.95 -13.79
N ALA A 4 -16.22 10.54 -13.09
CA ALA A 4 -15.86 10.14 -11.72
C ALA A 4 -15.91 11.33 -10.76
N LYS A 5 -16.52 11.15 -9.59
CA LYS A 5 -16.38 12.08 -8.47
C LYS A 5 -15.09 11.80 -7.72
N VAL A 6 -14.26 12.82 -7.62
CA VAL A 6 -12.91 12.74 -7.05
C VAL A 6 -12.79 13.64 -5.83
N ALA A 7 -12.38 13.06 -4.71
CA ALA A 7 -11.95 13.77 -3.52
C ALA A 7 -10.49 14.22 -3.71
N ILE A 8 -10.26 15.55 -3.81
CA ILE A 8 -8.93 16.11 -4.07
C ILE A 8 -8.21 16.42 -2.79
N ASN A 9 -6.95 16.04 -2.73
CA ASN A 9 -6.06 16.36 -1.62
C ASN A 9 -5.42 17.75 -1.78
N LEU A 10 -6.02 18.76 -1.17
CA LEU A 10 -5.54 20.14 -1.14
C LEU A 10 -5.05 20.54 0.25
N PRO A 11 -3.73 20.58 0.50
CA PRO A 11 -3.17 20.79 1.84
C PRO A 11 -3.49 22.18 2.47
N ALA A 12 -3.81 23.17 1.65
CA ALA A 12 -3.95 24.57 2.09
C ALA A 12 -5.39 25.08 2.19
N LYS A 13 -6.39 24.27 1.81
CA LYS A 13 -7.79 24.69 1.79
C LYS A 13 -8.69 23.56 2.28
N ASN A 14 -9.60 23.88 3.19
CA ASN A 14 -10.65 22.95 3.63
C ASN A 14 -11.71 22.81 2.53
N ILE A 15 -11.42 21.98 1.51
CA ILE A 15 -12.36 21.71 0.43
C ILE A 15 -13.11 20.43 0.76
N PHE A 16 -14.35 20.57 1.20
CA PHE A 16 -15.23 19.46 1.58
C PHE A 16 -16.00 18.86 0.40
N ARG A 17 -16.00 19.52 -0.77
CA ARG A 17 -16.70 19.02 -1.96
C ARG A 17 -15.83 18.11 -2.80
N GLN A 18 -16.46 17.21 -3.50
CA GLN A 18 -15.89 16.39 -4.56
C GLN A 18 -15.97 17.15 -5.89
N PHE A 19 -15.16 16.74 -6.85
CA PHE A 19 -15.12 17.33 -8.19
C PHE A 19 -15.29 16.24 -9.22
N THR A 20 -16.09 16.54 -10.25
CA THR A 20 -16.29 15.63 -11.37
C THR A 20 -15.17 15.78 -12.39
N TYR A 21 -14.67 14.64 -12.84
CA TYR A 21 -13.69 14.51 -13.92
C TYR A 21 -14.16 13.50 -14.94
N HIS A 22 -13.86 13.76 -16.22
CA HIS A 22 -14.03 12.78 -17.25
C HIS A 22 -12.94 11.70 -17.17
N VAL A 23 -13.31 10.45 -17.42
CA VAL A 23 -12.40 9.30 -17.44
C VAL A 23 -12.02 9.01 -18.88
N PRO A 24 -10.77 9.25 -19.31
CA PRO A 24 -10.34 8.98 -20.67
C PRO A 24 -10.48 7.49 -21.03
N GLU A 25 -10.74 7.20 -22.31
CA GLU A 25 -10.87 5.82 -22.81
C GLU A 25 -9.67 4.93 -22.46
N ALA A 26 -8.45 5.50 -22.47
CA ALA A 26 -7.23 4.79 -22.05
C ALA A 26 -7.22 4.39 -20.55
N LEU A 27 -8.13 4.94 -19.74
CA LEU A 27 -8.28 4.70 -18.31
C LEU A 27 -9.67 4.14 -17.95
N ASP A 28 -10.35 3.49 -18.88
CA ASP A 28 -11.72 2.97 -18.75
C ASP A 28 -11.86 1.91 -17.63
N PHE A 29 -10.75 1.28 -17.24
CA PHE A 29 -10.65 0.32 -16.14
C PHE A 29 -10.78 0.97 -14.74
N LEU A 30 -10.71 2.32 -14.65
CA LEU A 30 -10.84 3.02 -13.38
C LEU A 30 -12.23 2.85 -12.78
N GLY A 31 -12.27 2.79 -11.45
CA GLY A 31 -13.49 2.69 -10.67
C GLY A 31 -13.35 3.30 -9.29
N GLN A 32 -14.33 3.06 -8.45
CA GLN A 32 -14.30 3.46 -7.05
C GLN A 32 -13.04 2.92 -6.36
N GLY A 33 -12.43 3.73 -5.50
CA GLY A 33 -11.27 3.32 -4.71
C GLY A 33 -9.92 3.58 -5.37
N TRP A 34 -9.87 3.98 -6.64
CA TRP A 34 -8.61 4.29 -7.31
C TRP A 34 -8.02 5.63 -6.87
N ARG A 35 -6.70 5.66 -6.77
CA ARG A 35 -5.93 6.90 -6.62
C ARG A 35 -5.56 7.42 -7.99
N VAL A 36 -5.80 8.69 -8.21
CA VAL A 36 -5.60 9.34 -9.51
C VAL A 36 -4.85 10.65 -9.37
N VAL A 37 -4.33 11.13 -10.47
CA VAL A 37 -3.76 12.46 -10.61
C VAL A 37 -4.72 13.28 -11.45
N VAL A 38 -5.17 14.40 -10.90
CA VAL A 38 -6.17 15.25 -11.54
C VAL A 38 -5.71 16.69 -11.69
N PRO A 39 -6.04 17.37 -12.80
CA PRO A 39 -5.74 18.79 -12.97
C PRO A 39 -6.67 19.65 -12.12
N PHE A 40 -6.10 20.51 -11.27
CA PHE A 40 -6.83 21.47 -10.46
C PHE A 40 -6.20 22.85 -10.58
N GLY A 41 -6.89 23.79 -11.24
CA GLY A 41 -6.29 25.06 -11.65
C GLY A 41 -5.11 24.83 -12.60
N GLN A 42 -3.94 25.33 -12.21
CA GLN A 42 -2.68 25.14 -12.95
C GLN A 42 -1.77 24.04 -12.33
N GLN A 43 -2.30 23.25 -11.43
CA GLN A 43 -1.55 22.21 -10.71
C GLN A 43 -2.17 20.84 -10.97
N LEU A 44 -1.36 19.80 -10.82
CA LEU A 44 -1.87 18.48 -10.67
C LEU A 44 -1.84 18.07 -9.22
N LEU A 45 -2.93 17.48 -8.80
CA LEU A 45 -3.13 17.03 -7.44
C LEU A 45 -3.47 15.56 -7.40
N GLU A 46 -3.13 14.94 -6.29
CA GLU A 46 -3.62 13.63 -5.95
C GLU A 46 -5.11 13.71 -5.64
N GLY A 47 -5.86 12.80 -6.21
CA GLY A 47 -7.27 12.63 -5.96
C GLY A 47 -7.62 11.16 -5.71
N PHE A 48 -8.81 10.94 -5.19
CA PHE A 48 -9.35 9.62 -4.89
C PHE A 48 -10.73 9.50 -5.52
N ILE A 49 -10.92 8.52 -6.40
CA ILE A 49 -12.22 8.24 -6.99
C ILE A 49 -13.11 7.65 -5.90
N VAL A 50 -14.19 8.34 -5.58
CA VAL A 50 -15.11 7.92 -4.51
C VAL A 50 -16.38 7.29 -5.05
N GLU A 51 -16.84 7.73 -6.22
CA GLU A 51 -18.00 7.14 -6.91
C GLU A 51 -18.02 7.53 -8.39
N GLU A 52 -18.86 6.84 -9.17
CA GLU A 52 -19.23 7.24 -10.51
C GLU A 52 -20.17 8.46 -10.45
N ASP A 53 -19.95 9.47 -11.28
CA ASP A 53 -20.89 10.57 -11.46
C ASP A 53 -21.81 10.27 -12.65
N ARG A 54 -23.02 9.83 -12.35
CA ARG A 54 -24.01 9.44 -13.37
C ARG A 54 -24.80 10.63 -13.94
N GLU A 55 -24.77 11.76 -13.25
CA GLU A 55 -25.46 12.99 -13.65
C GLU A 55 -24.49 14.18 -13.55
N PRO A 56 -23.42 14.19 -14.38
CA PRO A 56 -22.43 15.25 -14.34
C PRO A 56 -23.01 16.58 -14.81
N ASP A 57 -22.57 17.67 -14.19
CA ASP A 57 -22.88 19.02 -14.68
C ASP A 57 -22.02 19.35 -15.92
N LEU A 58 -22.59 19.14 -17.10
CA LEU A 58 -21.97 19.40 -18.40
C LEU A 58 -22.07 20.87 -18.84
N SER A 59 -22.63 21.76 -18.01
CA SER A 59 -22.62 23.21 -18.31
C SER A 59 -21.21 23.81 -18.33
N ARG A 60 -20.22 23.04 -17.84
CA ARG A 60 -18.80 23.39 -17.83
C ARG A 60 -17.97 22.31 -18.51
N GLU A 61 -16.89 22.72 -19.16
CA GLU A 61 -15.91 21.78 -19.67
C GLU A 61 -15.27 21.00 -18.53
N LEU A 62 -15.53 19.68 -18.47
CA LEU A 62 -14.93 18.79 -17.48
C LEU A 62 -13.51 18.42 -17.93
N LYS A 63 -12.59 18.40 -16.99
CA LYS A 63 -11.20 18.03 -17.23
C LYS A 63 -11.05 16.52 -17.12
N ASP A 64 -10.12 15.98 -17.88
CA ASP A 64 -9.76 14.57 -17.84
C ASP A 64 -8.95 14.23 -16.59
N ILE A 65 -9.11 13.01 -16.09
CA ILE A 65 -8.13 12.39 -15.18
C ILE A 65 -6.82 12.28 -15.95
N ALA A 66 -5.74 12.84 -15.39
CA ALA A 66 -4.46 12.94 -16.07
C ALA A 66 -3.63 11.64 -15.98
N ASP A 67 -3.73 10.90 -14.86
CA ASP A 67 -2.96 9.67 -14.65
C ASP A 67 -3.54 8.86 -13.48
N VAL A 68 -3.11 7.61 -13.36
CA VAL A 68 -3.48 6.70 -12.27
C VAL A 68 -2.29 6.37 -11.39
N VAL A 69 -2.56 6.12 -10.11
CA VAL A 69 -1.55 5.77 -9.11
C VAL A 69 -1.72 4.34 -8.66
N GLY A 70 -0.80 3.48 -9.06
CA GLY A 70 -0.84 2.05 -8.77
C GLY A 70 -1.53 1.23 -9.86
N THR A 71 -1.67 -0.07 -9.61
CA THR A 71 -2.20 -1.05 -10.56
C THR A 71 -3.52 -1.67 -10.11
N GLU A 72 -4.04 -1.25 -8.96
CA GLU A 72 -5.26 -1.75 -8.35
C GLU A 72 -5.95 -0.67 -7.51
N PRO A 73 -7.26 -0.79 -7.24
CA PRO A 73 -7.97 0.11 -6.33
C PRO A 73 -7.30 0.10 -4.95
N TRP A 74 -7.11 1.27 -4.36
CA TRP A 74 -6.50 1.40 -3.04
C TRP A 74 -7.52 1.21 -1.91
N PHE A 75 -8.75 1.64 -2.12
CA PHE A 75 -9.81 1.63 -1.14
C PHE A 75 -10.93 0.67 -1.55
N ASP A 76 -11.44 -0.08 -0.60
CA ASP A 76 -12.69 -0.82 -0.70
C ASP A 76 -13.88 0.00 -0.14
N SER A 77 -15.06 -0.57 -0.16
CA SER A 77 -16.29 0.08 0.32
C SER A 77 -16.27 0.34 1.83
N GLU A 78 -15.67 -0.55 2.62
CA GLU A 78 -15.53 -0.39 4.07
C GLU A 78 -14.64 0.80 4.41
N MET A 79 -13.47 0.89 3.76
CA MET A 79 -12.55 2.02 3.95
C MET A 79 -13.18 3.36 3.53
N LEU A 80 -13.93 3.37 2.43
CA LEU A 80 -14.63 4.57 1.97
C LEU A 80 -15.72 4.98 2.95
N ALA A 81 -16.54 4.05 3.44
CA ALA A 81 -17.55 4.31 4.46
C ALA A 81 -16.94 4.88 5.75
N THR A 82 -15.83 4.26 6.21
CA THR A 82 -15.07 4.75 7.37
C THR A 82 -14.51 6.16 7.13
N ALA A 83 -14.00 6.46 5.93
CA ALA A 83 -13.48 7.79 5.60
C ALA A 83 -14.59 8.84 5.55
N TYR A 84 -15.76 8.52 5.02
CA TYR A 84 -16.94 9.40 5.06
C TYR A 84 -17.37 9.70 6.49
N TRP A 85 -17.50 8.66 7.33
CA TRP A 85 -17.82 8.84 8.75
C TRP A 85 -16.77 9.70 9.46
N LEU A 86 -15.48 9.46 9.24
CA LEU A 86 -14.39 10.25 9.79
C LEU A 86 -14.51 11.72 9.40
N SER A 87 -14.81 12.00 8.12
CA SER A 87 -14.91 13.36 7.62
C SER A 87 -16.04 14.13 8.28
N GLN A 88 -17.17 13.48 8.56
CA GLN A 88 -18.31 14.07 9.23
C GLN A 88 -18.09 14.19 10.74
N TYR A 89 -17.60 13.13 11.37
CA TYR A 89 -17.46 13.08 12.84
C TYR A 89 -16.34 13.96 13.36
N TYR A 90 -15.19 14.01 12.64
CA TYR A 90 -14.01 14.78 13.03
C TYR A 90 -13.83 16.09 12.24
N LEU A 91 -14.83 16.46 11.42
CA LEU A 91 -14.85 17.70 10.64
C LEU A 91 -13.56 17.91 9.81
N CYS A 92 -13.11 16.85 9.15
CA CYS A 92 -11.99 16.88 8.23
C CYS A 92 -12.46 16.66 6.78
N THR A 93 -11.63 16.98 5.80
CA THR A 93 -11.97 16.69 4.40
C THR A 93 -11.94 15.19 4.13
N LEU A 94 -12.73 14.72 3.17
CA LEU A 94 -12.74 13.31 2.78
C LEU A 94 -11.34 12.84 2.33
N ALA A 95 -10.60 13.69 1.61
CA ALA A 95 -9.23 13.40 1.21
C ALA A 95 -8.26 13.26 2.39
N GLU A 96 -8.42 14.08 3.45
CA GLU A 96 -7.64 13.92 4.69
C GLU A 96 -7.95 12.59 5.37
N ALA A 97 -9.23 12.20 5.43
CA ALA A 97 -9.67 10.92 5.99
C ALA A 97 -9.11 9.73 5.18
N LEU A 98 -9.24 9.75 3.85
CA LEU A 98 -8.72 8.70 2.96
C LEU A 98 -7.20 8.54 3.05
N ARG A 99 -6.47 9.63 3.26
CA ARG A 99 -5.01 9.56 3.44
C ARG A 99 -4.56 8.82 4.69
N LEU A 100 -5.40 8.65 5.70
CA LEU A 100 -5.07 7.85 6.89
C LEU A 100 -4.86 6.38 6.53
N PHE A 101 -5.53 5.89 5.51
CA PHE A 101 -5.41 4.52 5.01
C PHE A 101 -4.18 4.31 4.11
N ILE A 102 -3.41 5.38 3.77
CA ILE A 102 -2.23 5.28 2.90
C ILE A 102 -0.96 5.16 3.74
N PRO A 103 -0.13 4.11 3.52
CA PRO A 103 1.14 3.97 4.20
C PRO A 103 2.04 5.19 3.96
N GLY A 104 2.54 5.79 5.05
CA GLY A 104 3.48 6.89 4.97
C GLY A 104 2.88 8.28 4.77
N ARG A 105 1.57 8.43 4.62
CA ARG A 105 0.81 9.71 4.55
C ARG A 105 1.40 10.79 3.63
N LYS A 106 2.39 10.49 2.81
CA LYS A 106 3.00 11.47 1.91
C LYS A 106 2.15 11.58 0.65
N SER A 107 1.72 12.81 0.33
CA SER A 107 1.14 13.13 -0.96
C SER A 107 2.13 12.81 -2.08
N LEU A 108 1.60 12.40 -3.22
CA LEU A 108 2.38 12.25 -4.44
C LEU A 108 2.96 13.62 -4.82
N ALA A 109 4.24 13.66 -5.10
CA ALA A 109 4.83 14.80 -5.78
C ALA A 109 4.75 14.52 -7.29
N ALA A 110 3.68 14.95 -7.91
CA ALA A 110 3.60 15.00 -9.37
C ALA A 110 4.46 16.17 -9.84
N VAL A 111 5.52 15.90 -10.56
CA VAL A 111 6.34 16.94 -11.18
C VAL A 111 5.93 17.02 -12.64
N GLY A 112 5.13 18.04 -12.97
CA GLY A 112 4.78 18.31 -14.37
C GLY A 112 6.03 18.69 -15.16
N LYS A 113 6.24 18.05 -16.30
CA LYS A 113 7.31 18.30 -17.26
C LYS A 113 6.68 18.61 -18.63
N TYR A 114 7.25 19.55 -19.34
CA TYR A 114 6.82 19.88 -20.69
C TYR A 114 7.55 18.99 -21.69
N VAL A 115 6.75 18.26 -22.47
CA VAL A 115 7.21 17.34 -23.54
C VAL A 115 6.93 18.00 -24.88
N PRO A 116 7.92 18.13 -25.78
CA PRO A 116 7.66 18.63 -27.12
C PRO A 116 6.75 17.67 -27.89
N VAL A 117 5.80 18.23 -28.62
CA VAL A 117 4.94 17.49 -29.55
C VAL A 117 5.71 17.35 -30.86
N PRO A 118 5.81 16.16 -31.48
CA PRO A 118 6.48 16.00 -32.76
C PRO A 118 5.91 16.95 -33.84
N GLU A 119 6.78 17.47 -34.73
CA GLU A 119 6.40 18.26 -35.91
C GLU A 119 5.68 19.59 -35.60
N ALA A 120 6.06 20.27 -34.50
CA ALA A 120 5.53 21.61 -34.23
C ALA A 120 6.08 22.63 -35.24
N GLU A 121 5.20 23.36 -35.91
CA GLU A 121 5.54 24.36 -36.93
C GLU A 121 5.23 25.79 -36.47
N GLY A 122 5.81 26.79 -37.16
CA GLY A 122 5.48 28.22 -36.96
C GLY A 122 6.00 28.79 -35.64
N LEU A 123 7.05 28.22 -35.08
CA LEU A 123 7.67 28.69 -33.82
C LEU A 123 8.53 29.94 -34.06
N SER A 124 8.45 30.90 -33.16
CA SER A 124 9.42 32.02 -33.13
C SER A 124 10.79 31.53 -32.73
N ARG A 125 11.85 32.29 -32.99
CA ARG A 125 13.21 31.89 -32.66
C ARG A 125 13.43 31.50 -31.19
N PRO A 126 12.93 32.24 -30.18
CA PRO A 126 13.04 31.78 -28.78
C PRO A 126 12.24 30.53 -28.45
N GLU A 127 11.08 30.35 -29.10
CA GLU A 127 10.26 29.15 -28.96
C GLU A 127 10.98 27.95 -29.57
N GLN A 128 11.58 28.09 -30.75
CA GLN A 128 12.35 27.05 -31.43
C GLN A 128 13.56 26.62 -30.57
N GLU A 129 14.34 27.58 -30.03
CA GLU A 129 15.46 27.29 -29.18
C GLU A 129 15.07 26.47 -27.93
N LEU A 130 13.96 26.81 -27.27
CA LEU A 130 13.44 26.06 -26.14
C LEU A 130 12.88 24.68 -26.56
N TYR A 131 12.19 24.60 -27.69
CA TYR A 131 11.64 23.37 -28.23
C TYR A 131 12.76 22.37 -28.57
N ASP A 132 13.79 22.81 -29.26
CA ASP A 132 14.98 21.98 -29.59
C ASP A 132 15.72 21.53 -28.34
N PHE A 133 15.83 22.40 -27.34
CA PHE A 133 16.40 22.07 -26.07
C PHE A 133 15.62 20.99 -25.32
N LEU A 134 14.28 21.08 -25.30
CA LEU A 134 13.43 20.05 -24.68
C LEU A 134 13.47 18.73 -25.45
N THR A 135 13.61 18.78 -26.79
CA THR A 135 13.74 17.59 -27.64
C THR A 135 15.08 16.89 -27.39
N LEU A 136 16.17 17.65 -27.27
CA LEU A 136 17.53 17.10 -27.10
C LEU A 136 17.81 16.62 -25.66
N LYS A 137 17.41 17.41 -24.66
CA LYS A 137 17.70 17.16 -23.23
C LYS A 137 16.62 16.40 -22.51
N GLY A 138 15.46 16.23 -23.14
CA GLY A 138 14.29 15.60 -22.57
C GLY A 138 13.37 16.56 -21.80
N PRO A 139 12.21 16.06 -21.36
CA PRO A 139 11.17 16.84 -20.70
C PRO A 139 11.65 17.54 -19.42
N LEU A 140 11.35 18.83 -19.26
CA LEU A 140 11.74 19.61 -18.10
C LEU A 140 10.54 20.20 -17.34
N PRO A 141 10.63 20.30 -16.00
CA PRO A 141 9.62 20.99 -15.21
C PRO A 141 9.73 22.53 -15.37
N ARG A 142 8.61 23.23 -15.22
CA ARG A 142 8.53 24.69 -15.36
C ARG A 142 9.58 25.42 -14.52
N LYS A 143 9.88 24.92 -13.33
CA LYS A 143 10.93 25.49 -12.45
C LYS A 143 12.33 25.43 -13.08
N ALA A 144 12.63 24.41 -13.87
CA ALA A 144 13.89 24.31 -14.59
C ALA A 144 13.90 25.22 -15.82
N ILE A 145 12.80 25.28 -16.57
CA ILE A 145 12.65 26.16 -17.74
C ILE A 145 12.77 27.64 -17.36
N ARG A 146 12.25 28.06 -16.20
CA ARG A 146 12.40 29.42 -15.67
C ARG A 146 13.86 29.86 -15.44
N ARG A 147 14.77 28.90 -15.28
CA ARG A 147 16.21 29.20 -15.12
C ARG A 147 16.92 29.44 -16.45
N ILE A 148 16.26 29.15 -17.55
CA ILE A 148 16.76 29.41 -18.90
C ILE A 148 16.39 30.86 -19.24
N PRO A 149 17.33 31.71 -19.69
CA PRO A 149 17.03 33.06 -20.11
C PRO A 149 15.92 33.07 -21.18
N GLY A 150 14.86 33.86 -20.95
CA GLY A 150 13.71 33.90 -21.85
C GLY A 150 12.79 32.68 -21.85
N GLY A 151 13.14 31.61 -21.08
CA GLY A 151 12.45 30.32 -21.12
C GLY A 151 10.97 30.37 -20.71
N GLU A 152 10.58 31.22 -19.75
CA GLU A 152 9.17 31.33 -19.34
C GLU A 152 8.29 31.96 -20.44
N THR A 153 8.82 32.94 -21.18
CA THR A 153 8.12 33.59 -22.30
C THR A 153 7.99 32.62 -23.47
N ALA A 154 9.09 31.95 -23.83
CA ALA A 154 9.08 30.93 -24.87
C ALA A 154 8.12 29.77 -24.54
N LEU A 155 8.09 29.31 -23.28
CA LEU A 155 7.17 28.26 -22.84
C LEU A 155 5.71 28.67 -22.99
N LYS A 156 5.34 29.93 -22.67
CA LYS A 156 3.98 30.41 -22.86
C LYS A 156 3.58 30.38 -24.35
N GLY A 157 4.49 30.76 -25.23
CA GLY A 157 4.27 30.68 -26.68
C GLY A 157 4.09 29.24 -27.16
N LEU A 158 4.95 28.31 -26.73
CA LEU A 158 4.85 26.90 -27.04
C LEU A 158 3.52 26.28 -26.57
N ILE A 159 3.05 26.65 -25.36
CA ILE A 159 1.77 26.21 -24.83
C ILE A 159 0.60 26.75 -25.70
N ALA A 160 0.64 28.04 -26.03
CA ALA A 160 -0.40 28.66 -26.86
C ALA A 160 -0.52 28.02 -28.25
N ARG A 161 0.61 27.57 -28.83
CA ARG A 161 0.69 26.87 -30.12
C ARG A 161 0.48 25.34 -30.00
N LYS A 162 0.22 24.82 -28.81
CA LYS A 162 0.12 23.37 -28.54
C LYS A 162 1.37 22.59 -28.99
N ALA A 163 2.53 23.25 -29.07
CA ALA A 163 3.82 22.65 -29.43
C ALA A 163 4.47 21.87 -28.30
N VAL A 164 3.97 22.01 -27.07
CA VAL A 164 4.37 21.22 -25.91
C VAL A 164 3.13 20.73 -25.17
N VAL A 165 3.22 19.51 -24.62
CA VAL A 165 2.21 18.92 -23.76
C VAL A 165 2.78 18.84 -22.34
N LEU A 166 1.94 19.10 -21.35
CA LEU A 166 2.31 18.92 -19.97
C LEU A 166 2.13 17.44 -19.61
N SER A 167 3.25 16.71 -19.52
CA SER A 167 3.31 15.33 -19.02
C SER A 167 3.77 15.33 -17.58
N TYR A 168 3.41 14.32 -16.81
CA TYR A 168 3.67 14.29 -15.39
C TYR A 168 4.46 13.05 -15.01
N ASP A 169 5.56 13.28 -14.30
CA ASP A 169 6.37 12.23 -13.72
C ASP A 169 5.90 12.01 -12.26
N VAL A 170 5.04 11.00 -12.08
CA VAL A 170 4.52 10.65 -10.76
C VAL A 170 5.55 9.79 -10.06
N LYS A 171 6.33 10.37 -9.17
CA LYS A 171 7.30 9.62 -8.38
C LYS A 171 6.61 8.88 -7.23
N TYR A 172 6.37 7.61 -7.45
CA TYR A 172 5.96 6.69 -6.39
C TYR A 172 7.15 6.45 -5.45
N LYS A 173 7.05 6.92 -4.19
CA LYS A 173 8.16 6.83 -3.21
C LYS A 173 8.18 5.53 -2.42
N LEU A 174 7.30 4.58 -2.67
CA LEU A 174 7.38 3.27 -2.05
C LEU A 174 8.43 2.44 -2.79
N ARG A 175 9.61 2.29 -2.20
CA ARG A 175 10.63 1.39 -2.74
C ARG A 175 10.24 -0.04 -2.39
N GLU A 176 9.75 -0.76 -3.38
CA GLU A 176 9.55 -2.20 -3.27
C GLU A 176 10.90 -2.90 -3.07
N LYS A 177 10.95 -3.79 -2.10
CA LYS A 177 12.08 -4.70 -1.99
C LYS A 177 11.87 -5.82 -3.00
N THR A 178 12.77 -5.96 -3.95
CA THR A 178 12.77 -7.08 -4.90
C THR A 178 13.95 -7.98 -4.63
N GLU A 179 13.78 -9.27 -4.79
CA GLU A 179 14.83 -10.25 -4.86
C GLU A 179 14.96 -10.78 -6.29
N ARG A 180 16.17 -11.19 -6.65
CA ARG A 180 16.41 -11.87 -7.92
C ARG A 180 15.88 -13.29 -7.82
N THR A 181 15.19 -13.73 -8.86
CA THR A 181 14.68 -15.09 -8.99
C THR A 181 15.24 -15.74 -10.25
N PHE A 182 15.32 -17.04 -10.24
CA PHE A 182 15.84 -17.82 -11.34
C PHE A 182 14.88 -18.97 -11.67
N THR A 183 14.68 -19.19 -12.97
CA THR A 183 13.86 -20.27 -13.52
C THR A 183 14.68 -20.94 -14.61
N ALA A 184 14.70 -22.29 -14.65
CA ALA A 184 15.37 -22.99 -15.75
C ALA A 184 14.62 -22.78 -17.07
N THR A 185 15.36 -22.52 -18.12
CA THR A 185 14.81 -22.44 -19.48
C THR A 185 14.67 -23.85 -20.07
N PRO A 186 13.82 -24.04 -21.09
CA PRO A 186 13.76 -25.32 -21.83
C PRO A 186 15.14 -25.76 -22.35
N GLU A 187 15.96 -24.81 -22.84
CA GLU A 187 17.31 -25.05 -23.33
C GLU A 187 18.24 -25.49 -22.20
N GLY A 188 18.10 -24.91 -21.00
CA GLY A 188 18.87 -25.30 -19.82
C GLY A 188 18.57 -26.72 -19.35
N LEU A 189 17.30 -27.11 -19.37
CA LEU A 189 16.87 -28.47 -19.02
C LEU A 189 17.33 -29.48 -20.07
N ALA A 190 17.20 -29.16 -21.36
CA ALA A 190 17.71 -29.99 -22.45
C ALA A 190 19.24 -30.16 -22.39
N ALA A 191 19.98 -29.08 -22.10
CA ALA A 191 21.44 -29.17 -21.92
C ALA A 191 21.84 -30.03 -20.72
N GLN A 192 21.02 -30.09 -19.69
CA GLN A 192 21.22 -31.00 -18.55
C GLN A 192 20.99 -32.46 -18.95
N GLU A 193 19.87 -32.75 -19.63
CA GLU A 193 19.57 -34.11 -20.11
C GLU A 193 20.59 -34.65 -21.11
N ASN A 194 21.11 -33.78 -21.99
CA ASN A 194 22.12 -34.12 -22.98
C ASN A 194 23.53 -34.24 -22.39
N GLY A 195 23.74 -34.00 -21.08
CA GLY A 195 25.04 -34.08 -20.44
C GLY A 195 26.00 -32.95 -20.80
N GLU A 196 25.51 -31.84 -21.33
CA GLU A 196 26.32 -30.64 -21.68
C GLU A 196 26.74 -29.84 -20.45
N VAL A 197 26.08 -30.04 -19.32
CA VAL A 197 26.34 -29.35 -18.05
C VAL A 197 27.48 -30.08 -17.32
N ARG A 198 28.72 -29.60 -17.50
CA ARG A 198 29.92 -30.27 -16.94
C ARG A 198 30.22 -29.89 -15.48
N GLY A 199 29.74 -28.77 -14.98
CA GLY A 199 30.04 -28.27 -13.63
C GLY A 199 29.09 -28.84 -12.58
N LYS A 200 29.61 -29.48 -11.52
CA LYS A 200 28.79 -30.01 -10.42
C LYS A 200 27.81 -28.97 -9.82
N SER A 201 28.28 -27.74 -9.59
CA SER A 201 27.43 -26.67 -9.03
C SER A 201 26.42 -26.15 -10.05
N GLN A 202 26.69 -26.23 -11.35
CA GLN A 202 25.76 -25.85 -12.41
C GLN A 202 24.64 -26.91 -12.51
N GLN A 203 25.01 -28.18 -12.43
CA GLN A 203 24.10 -29.33 -12.43
C GLN A 203 23.18 -29.26 -11.21
N ALA A 204 23.75 -29.07 -10.01
CA ALA A 204 22.97 -28.87 -8.77
C ALA A 204 22.01 -27.69 -8.84
N ALA A 205 22.38 -26.59 -9.52
CA ALA A 205 21.48 -25.45 -9.69
C ALA A 205 20.27 -25.78 -10.56
N LEU A 206 20.47 -26.53 -11.66
CA LEU A 206 19.36 -26.98 -12.53
C LEU A 206 18.50 -28.06 -11.88
N ASP A 207 19.09 -28.98 -11.10
CA ASP A 207 18.36 -29.98 -10.31
C ASP A 207 17.38 -29.34 -9.31
N LEU A 208 17.76 -28.18 -8.76
CA LEU A 208 16.90 -27.43 -7.84
C LEU A 208 15.76 -26.68 -8.54
N LEU A 209 15.84 -26.52 -9.86
CA LEU A 209 14.93 -25.74 -10.70
C LEU A 209 14.28 -26.58 -11.81
N PRO A 210 13.52 -27.66 -11.48
CA PRO A 210 12.80 -28.41 -12.51
C PRO A 210 11.81 -27.48 -13.25
N TYR A 211 11.30 -27.92 -14.39
CA TYR A 211 10.42 -27.16 -15.26
C TYR A 211 9.31 -26.43 -14.49
N GLY A 212 9.18 -25.14 -14.74
CA GLY A 212 8.17 -24.28 -14.10
C GLY A 212 8.48 -23.87 -12.65
N LYS A 213 9.57 -24.36 -12.05
CA LYS A 213 9.98 -23.95 -10.70
C LYS A 213 10.87 -22.71 -10.73
N THR A 214 10.54 -21.77 -9.88
CA THR A 214 11.32 -20.55 -9.67
C THR A 214 11.84 -20.52 -8.23
N ALA A 215 13.12 -20.21 -8.04
CA ALA A 215 13.72 -19.99 -6.72
C ALA A 215 14.42 -18.63 -6.64
N SER A 216 14.48 -18.07 -5.44
CA SER A 216 15.22 -16.83 -5.20
C SER A 216 16.73 -17.06 -5.14
N ALA A 217 17.50 -16.00 -5.37
CA ALA A 217 18.95 -16.04 -5.19
C ALA A 217 19.35 -16.54 -3.80
N GLY A 218 18.66 -16.05 -2.74
CA GLY A 218 18.93 -16.46 -1.36
C GLY A 218 18.63 -17.93 -1.09
N GLU A 219 17.54 -18.48 -1.64
CA GLU A 219 17.20 -19.92 -1.52
C GLU A 219 18.26 -20.81 -2.19
N LEU A 220 18.80 -20.37 -3.32
CA LEU A 220 19.84 -21.09 -4.03
C LEU A 220 21.21 -20.98 -3.35
N GLU A 221 21.55 -19.79 -2.83
CA GLU A 221 22.78 -19.56 -2.05
C GLU A 221 22.80 -20.37 -0.75
N ALA A 222 21.66 -20.48 -0.05
CA ALA A 222 21.52 -21.33 1.13
C ALA A 222 21.78 -22.82 0.84
N ARG A 223 21.66 -23.24 -0.44
CA ARG A 223 21.97 -24.61 -0.91
C ARG A 223 23.34 -24.70 -1.58
N GLY A 224 24.20 -23.70 -1.40
CA GLY A 224 25.59 -23.71 -1.89
C GLY A 224 25.75 -23.27 -3.34
N ILE A 225 24.72 -22.75 -4.01
CA ILE A 225 24.83 -22.24 -5.38
C ILE A 225 25.26 -20.77 -5.33
N THR A 226 26.45 -20.46 -5.75
CA THR A 226 26.99 -19.11 -5.71
C THR A 226 26.40 -18.19 -6.79
N SER A 227 26.39 -16.88 -6.55
CA SER A 227 25.98 -15.88 -7.53
C SER A 227 26.80 -15.91 -8.83
N ALA A 228 28.02 -16.43 -8.80
CA ALA A 228 28.89 -16.61 -9.99
C ALA A 228 28.35 -17.72 -10.90
N VAL A 229 27.91 -18.84 -10.31
CA VAL A 229 27.28 -19.96 -11.04
C VAL A 229 25.99 -19.49 -11.68
N LEU A 230 25.10 -18.78 -10.94
CA LEU A 230 23.85 -18.26 -11.46
C LEU A 230 24.06 -17.31 -12.64
N ARG A 231 25.00 -16.36 -12.53
CA ARG A 231 25.31 -15.45 -13.65
C ARG A 231 25.85 -16.18 -14.87
N ASN A 232 26.64 -17.26 -14.68
CA ASN A 232 27.15 -18.05 -15.78
C ASN A 232 26.01 -18.79 -16.50
N LEU A 233 25.07 -19.40 -15.76
CA LEU A 233 23.92 -20.09 -16.31
C LEU A 233 22.98 -19.14 -17.07
N VAL A 234 22.75 -17.93 -16.54
CA VAL A 234 21.98 -16.90 -17.24
C VAL A 234 22.67 -16.47 -18.53
N ARG A 235 24.00 -16.26 -18.51
CA ARG A 235 24.77 -15.92 -19.72
C ARG A 235 24.72 -17.01 -20.81
N LYS A 236 24.62 -18.28 -20.42
CA LYS A 236 24.45 -19.41 -21.31
C LYS A 236 23.02 -19.57 -21.83
N GLY A 237 22.08 -18.78 -21.34
CA GLY A 237 20.64 -18.92 -21.66
C GLY A 237 19.96 -20.11 -20.97
N TRP A 238 20.62 -20.77 -20.00
CA TRP A 238 20.08 -21.93 -19.29
C TRP A 238 19.21 -21.58 -18.09
N LEU A 239 19.36 -20.35 -17.57
CA LEU A 239 18.47 -19.75 -16.57
C LEU A 239 17.94 -18.42 -17.06
N LEU A 240 16.65 -18.16 -16.78
CA LEU A 240 16.03 -16.84 -16.90
C LEU A 240 16.11 -16.16 -15.53
N GLU A 241 16.68 -14.95 -15.49
CA GLU A 241 16.67 -14.10 -14.30
C GLU A 241 15.41 -13.24 -14.29
N GLY A 242 14.64 -13.32 -13.22
CA GLY A 242 13.49 -12.49 -12.94
C GLY A 242 13.66 -11.69 -11.65
N ARG A 243 12.63 -10.93 -11.30
CA ARG A 243 12.55 -10.22 -10.01
C ARG A 243 11.20 -10.49 -9.37
N ARG A 244 11.21 -10.87 -8.09
CA ARG A 244 10.02 -11.06 -7.28
C ARG A 244 9.99 -10.00 -6.17
N ARG A 245 8.83 -9.38 -5.97
CA ARG A 245 8.62 -8.50 -4.83
C ARG A 245 8.67 -9.32 -3.53
N VAL A 246 9.42 -8.83 -2.55
CA VAL A 246 9.52 -9.43 -1.21
C VAL A 246 8.92 -8.46 -0.20
N LEU A 247 7.90 -8.91 0.51
CA LEU A 247 7.32 -8.15 1.60
C LEU A 247 8.20 -8.34 2.85
N ARG A 248 8.65 -7.21 3.44
CA ARG A 248 9.51 -7.23 4.63
C ARG A 248 8.70 -7.64 5.85
N ASP A 249 9.30 -8.47 6.70
CA ASP A 249 8.84 -8.72 8.06
C ASP A 249 9.97 -8.32 9.02
N SER A 250 9.85 -7.15 9.64
CA SER A 250 10.86 -6.62 10.58
C SER A 250 11.00 -7.47 11.85
N TYR A 251 10.12 -8.45 12.04
CA TYR A 251 10.10 -9.37 13.18
C TYR A 251 10.30 -10.83 12.74
N GLN A 252 10.84 -11.05 11.55
CA GLN A 252 11.21 -12.38 11.07
C GLN A 252 12.28 -13.00 11.97
N GLY A 253 12.12 -14.28 12.35
CA GLY A 253 13.07 -14.99 13.21
C GLY A 253 12.86 -14.80 14.72
N LEU A 254 11.83 -14.09 15.18
CA LEU A 254 11.40 -14.15 16.56
C LEU A 254 10.72 -15.49 16.84
N GLU A 255 11.51 -16.46 17.30
CA GLU A 255 10.99 -17.73 17.78
C GLU A 255 10.55 -17.59 19.24
N ALA A 256 9.37 -18.10 19.55
CA ALA A 256 8.88 -18.24 20.92
C ALA A 256 8.08 -19.54 21.02
N ARG A 257 8.21 -20.18 22.17
CA ARG A 257 7.46 -21.40 22.46
C ARG A 257 6.02 -21.05 22.79
N LYS A 258 5.08 -21.76 22.20
CA LYS A 258 3.67 -21.65 22.56
C LYS A 258 3.46 -22.23 23.96
N GLU A 259 3.09 -21.39 24.89
CA GLU A 259 2.61 -21.78 26.21
C GLU A 259 1.09 -21.78 26.20
N THR A 260 0.50 -22.84 26.71
CA THR A 260 -0.94 -22.96 26.83
C THR A 260 -1.28 -23.03 28.31
N LEU A 261 -1.89 -21.97 28.82
CA LEU A 261 -2.31 -21.87 30.23
C LEU A 261 -3.75 -22.40 30.37
N GLU A 262 -4.06 -22.96 31.51
CA GLU A 262 -5.45 -23.25 31.89
C GLU A 262 -6.19 -21.94 32.13
N LEU A 263 -7.40 -21.86 31.63
CA LEU A 263 -8.25 -20.66 31.75
C LEU A 263 -9.05 -20.74 33.05
N THR A 264 -9.18 -19.61 33.73
CA THR A 264 -10.13 -19.48 34.85
C THR A 264 -11.57 -19.46 34.33
N GLU A 265 -12.53 -19.66 35.21
CA GLU A 265 -13.96 -19.62 34.86
C GLU A 265 -14.36 -18.26 34.27
N GLU A 266 -13.86 -17.15 34.84
CA GLU A 266 -14.13 -15.79 34.36
C GLU A 266 -13.54 -15.57 32.96
N GLN A 267 -12.34 -16.07 32.70
CA GLN A 267 -11.72 -15.98 31.37
C GLN A 267 -12.51 -16.79 30.34
N GLN A 268 -12.98 -17.99 30.71
CA GLN A 268 -13.83 -18.81 29.85
C GLN A 268 -15.16 -18.12 29.54
N ALA A 269 -15.81 -17.54 30.56
CA ALA A 269 -17.06 -16.81 30.41
C ALA A 269 -16.90 -15.60 29.47
N ALA A 270 -15.81 -14.85 29.62
CA ALA A 270 -15.50 -13.71 28.74
C ALA A 270 -15.32 -14.16 27.27
N ILE A 271 -14.59 -15.26 27.03
CA ILE A 271 -14.41 -15.82 25.69
C ILE A 271 -15.75 -16.27 25.09
N GLN A 272 -16.56 -16.99 25.88
CA GLN A 272 -17.89 -17.47 25.41
C GLN A 272 -18.82 -16.31 25.05
N ALA A 273 -18.82 -15.22 25.82
CA ALA A 273 -19.66 -14.06 25.55
C ALA A 273 -19.30 -13.41 24.19
N VAL A 274 -18.00 -13.28 23.89
CA VAL A 274 -17.55 -12.73 22.61
C VAL A 274 -17.86 -13.67 21.44
N ASP A 275 -17.64 -14.98 21.63
CA ASP A 275 -17.93 -15.97 20.60
C ASP A 275 -19.40 -16.05 20.25
N ALA A 276 -20.28 -16.01 21.26
CA ALA A 276 -21.73 -16.02 21.04
C ALA A 276 -22.18 -14.82 20.17
N ALA A 277 -21.65 -13.62 20.43
CA ALA A 277 -21.95 -12.46 19.59
C ALA A 277 -21.43 -12.65 18.15
N ARG A 278 -20.22 -13.20 17.99
CA ARG A 278 -19.62 -13.46 16.69
C ARG A 278 -20.38 -14.52 15.89
N GLU A 279 -20.80 -15.60 16.52
CA GLU A 279 -21.61 -16.65 15.89
C GLU A 279 -22.98 -16.12 15.42
N ASN A 280 -23.57 -15.22 16.21
CA ASN A 280 -24.81 -14.52 15.86
C ASN A 280 -24.61 -13.39 14.84
N ARG A 281 -23.37 -13.11 14.42
CA ARG A 281 -23.01 -11.97 13.55
C ARG A 281 -23.43 -10.61 14.13
N GLU A 282 -23.38 -10.47 15.43
CA GLU A 282 -23.67 -9.23 16.13
C GLU A 282 -22.41 -8.40 16.31
N ALA A 283 -22.38 -7.19 15.78
CA ALA A 283 -21.34 -6.22 16.09
C ALA A 283 -21.52 -5.71 17.53
N ARG A 284 -20.70 -6.19 18.47
CA ARG A 284 -20.78 -5.82 19.90
C ARG A 284 -19.42 -5.38 20.44
N THR A 285 -19.47 -4.41 21.34
CA THR A 285 -18.31 -3.97 22.10
C THR A 285 -18.34 -4.59 23.48
N PHE A 286 -17.24 -5.23 23.89
CA PHE A 286 -17.06 -5.82 25.21
C PHE A 286 -15.95 -5.08 25.96
N LEU A 287 -16.14 -4.84 27.24
CA LEU A 287 -15.11 -4.34 28.14
C LEU A 287 -14.60 -5.50 29.02
N LEU A 288 -13.35 -5.90 28.80
CA LEU A 288 -12.66 -6.89 29.63
C LEU A 288 -11.89 -6.17 30.74
N GLN A 289 -12.45 -6.17 31.94
CA GLN A 289 -11.82 -5.57 33.11
C GLN A 289 -10.95 -6.60 33.83
N GLY A 290 -9.73 -6.20 34.20
CA GLY A 290 -8.81 -7.04 34.93
C GLY A 290 -7.54 -6.29 35.30
N ILE A 291 -6.96 -6.59 36.44
CA ILE A 291 -5.69 -6.03 36.91
C ILE A 291 -4.53 -6.48 36.02
N THR A 292 -3.38 -5.83 36.14
CA THR A 292 -2.14 -6.28 35.50
C THR A 292 -1.79 -7.69 35.96
N GLY A 293 -1.47 -8.58 35.03
CA GLY A 293 -1.17 -9.99 35.33
C GLY A 293 -2.38 -10.91 35.48
N SER A 294 -3.63 -10.42 35.33
CA SER A 294 -4.85 -11.26 35.39
C SER A 294 -5.04 -12.20 34.18
N GLY A 295 -4.10 -12.24 33.23
CA GLY A 295 -4.16 -13.10 32.06
C GLY A 295 -4.97 -12.56 30.91
N LYS A 296 -5.28 -11.24 30.84
CA LYS A 296 -5.97 -10.64 29.68
C LYS A 296 -5.39 -11.05 28.33
N THR A 297 -4.06 -11.13 28.24
CA THR A 297 -3.39 -11.53 26.99
C THR A 297 -3.72 -12.98 26.59
N GLU A 298 -3.95 -13.88 27.54
CA GLU A 298 -4.38 -15.26 27.23
C GLU A 298 -5.78 -15.27 26.61
N VAL A 299 -6.70 -14.46 27.16
CA VAL A 299 -8.04 -14.26 26.57
C VAL A 299 -7.92 -13.74 25.14
N TYR A 300 -7.05 -12.74 24.90
CA TYR A 300 -6.82 -12.20 23.54
C TYR A 300 -6.32 -13.27 22.57
N LEU A 301 -5.36 -14.09 22.99
CA LEU A 301 -4.81 -15.17 22.16
C LEU A 301 -5.88 -16.21 21.80
N ARG A 302 -6.74 -16.58 22.76
CA ARG A 302 -7.85 -17.52 22.52
C ARG A 302 -8.90 -16.97 21.59
N LEU A 303 -9.33 -15.72 21.78
CA LEU A 303 -10.27 -15.05 20.90
C LEU A 303 -9.71 -14.91 19.49
N ALA A 304 -8.44 -14.51 19.36
CA ALA A 304 -7.76 -14.42 18.07
C ALA A 304 -7.69 -15.79 17.37
N ALA A 305 -7.36 -16.86 18.11
CA ALA A 305 -7.33 -18.21 17.54
C ALA A 305 -8.69 -18.64 16.97
N ARG A 306 -9.77 -18.35 17.70
CA ARG A 306 -11.14 -18.68 17.26
C ARG A 306 -11.57 -17.86 16.03
N ALA A 307 -11.26 -16.56 15.99
CA ALA A 307 -11.52 -15.72 14.83
C ALA A 307 -10.76 -16.26 13.59
N LEU A 308 -9.48 -16.63 13.76
CA LEU A 308 -8.67 -17.19 12.69
C LEU A 308 -9.17 -18.57 12.20
N GLN A 309 -9.68 -19.42 13.09
CA GLN A 309 -10.31 -20.69 12.74
C GLN A 309 -11.60 -20.48 11.91
N ALA A 310 -12.34 -19.41 12.18
CA ALA A 310 -13.50 -19.01 11.39
C ALA A 310 -13.16 -18.35 10.05
N GLY A 311 -11.87 -18.29 9.67
CA GLY A 311 -11.43 -17.65 8.42
C GLY A 311 -11.15 -16.17 8.52
N GLN A 312 -11.50 -15.51 9.62
CA GLN A 312 -11.44 -14.07 9.82
C GLN A 312 -10.03 -13.58 10.21
N GLN A 313 -9.80 -12.27 10.04
CA GLN A 313 -8.57 -11.60 10.46
C GLN A 313 -8.77 -10.84 11.77
N VAL A 314 -7.66 -10.57 12.46
CA VAL A 314 -7.66 -9.96 13.79
C VAL A 314 -6.80 -8.71 13.83
N MET A 315 -7.33 -7.64 14.40
CA MET A 315 -6.59 -6.42 14.74
C MET A 315 -6.36 -6.36 16.25
N VAL A 316 -5.11 -6.12 16.66
CA VAL A 316 -4.72 -5.90 18.07
C VAL A 316 -4.09 -4.51 18.16
N LEU A 317 -4.78 -3.59 18.80
CA LEU A 317 -4.26 -2.26 19.09
C LEU A 317 -3.64 -2.25 20.49
N VAL A 318 -2.42 -1.74 20.58
CA VAL A 318 -1.68 -1.59 21.83
C VAL A 318 -1.14 -0.18 21.95
N PRO A 319 -0.99 0.37 23.18
CA PRO A 319 -0.27 1.62 23.38
C PRO A 319 1.17 1.51 22.85
N GLU A 320 1.75 2.61 22.36
CA GLU A 320 3.10 2.59 21.78
C GLU A 320 4.15 2.08 22.77
N ILE A 321 4.00 2.40 24.06
CA ILE A 321 4.86 1.93 25.17
C ILE A 321 4.66 0.44 25.45
N ALA A 322 3.48 -0.11 25.20
CA ALA A 322 3.14 -1.51 25.42
C ALA A 322 3.48 -2.40 24.22
N LEU A 323 3.82 -1.82 23.06
CA LEU A 323 4.29 -2.58 21.88
C LEU A 323 5.71 -3.13 22.15
N THR A 324 5.80 -3.97 23.16
CA THR A 324 7.03 -4.61 23.58
C THR A 324 7.29 -5.90 22.79
N GLY A 325 8.55 -6.33 22.76
CA GLY A 325 8.89 -7.63 22.18
C GLY A 325 8.12 -8.80 22.80
N GLN A 326 7.58 -8.65 24.03
CA GLN A 326 6.87 -9.71 24.75
C GLN A 326 5.49 -10.01 24.13
N ILE A 327 4.64 -9.00 23.90
CA ILE A 327 3.32 -9.22 23.27
C ILE A 327 3.48 -9.75 21.85
N VAL A 328 4.41 -9.19 21.07
CA VAL A 328 4.71 -9.66 19.72
C VAL A 328 5.19 -11.11 19.72
N LYS A 329 6.10 -11.47 20.65
CA LYS A 329 6.59 -12.85 20.83
C LYS A 329 5.46 -13.82 21.14
N ARG A 330 4.57 -13.49 22.06
CA ARG A 330 3.43 -14.34 22.44
C ARG A 330 2.49 -14.59 21.25
N PHE A 331 2.13 -13.55 20.51
CA PHE A 331 1.31 -13.71 19.33
C PHE A 331 2.03 -14.49 18.20
N LYS A 332 3.33 -14.26 17.99
CA LYS A 332 4.11 -15.03 17.02
C LYS A 332 4.28 -16.49 17.43
N ALA A 333 4.37 -16.80 18.71
CA ALA A 333 4.39 -18.17 19.20
C ALA A 333 3.11 -18.95 18.86
N TRP A 334 1.98 -18.26 18.80
CA TRP A 334 0.68 -18.85 18.47
C TRP A 334 0.40 -18.89 16.97
N PHE A 335 0.75 -17.85 16.24
CA PHE A 335 0.28 -17.61 14.88
C PHE A 335 1.42 -17.50 13.83
N GLY A 336 2.67 -17.64 14.29
CA GLY A 336 3.84 -17.72 13.40
C GLY A 336 3.99 -16.54 12.45
N ALA A 337 4.25 -16.85 11.18
CA ALA A 337 4.41 -15.87 10.10
C ALA A 337 3.11 -15.11 9.76
N GLY A 338 1.94 -15.58 10.23
CA GLY A 338 0.66 -14.92 10.07
C GLY A 338 0.51 -13.61 10.86
N VAL A 339 1.50 -13.23 11.69
CA VAL A 339 1.50 -11.98 12.46
C VAL A 339 2.25 -10.89 11.72
N ALA A 340 1.62 -9.75 11.53
CA ALA A 340 2.23 -8.51 11.08
C ALA A 340 2.26 -7.48 12.22
N VAL A 341 3.28 -6.61 12.24
CA VAL A 341 3.44 -5.59 13.29
C VAL A 341 3.56 -4.21 12.64
N ALA A 342 2.77 -3.25 13.15
CA ALA A 342 2.75 -1.87 12.66
C ALA A 342 3.02 -0.87 13.79
N HIS A 343 4.10 -0.06 13.66
CA HIS A 343 4.48 0.95 14.63
C HIS A 343 5.05 2.21 13.97
N SER A 344 5.25 3.26 14.75
CA SER A 344 5.70 4.58 14.27
C SER A 344 7.09 4.55 13.60
N ARG A 345 7.99 3.65 14.03
CA ARG A 345 9.37 3.54 13.51
C ARG A 345 9.48 2.85 12.15
N LEU A 346 8.42 2.21 11.65
CA LEU A 346 8.42 1.62 10.31
C LEU A 346 8.56 2.72 9.25
N SER A 347 9.44 2.51 8.28
CA SER A 347 9.51 3.31 7.06
C SER A 347 8.19 3.21 6.28
N ALA A 348 7.95 4.16 5.38
CA ALA A 348 6.77 4.12 4.51
C ALA A 348 6.68 2.82 3.68
N SER A 349 7.83 2.30 3.24
CA SER A 349 7.91 1.05 2.48
C SER A 349 7.58 -0.18 3.33
N GLU A 350 8.12 -0.28 4.55
CA GLU A 350 7.80 -1.37 5.47
C GLU A 350 6.33 -1.34 5.87
N ARG A 351 5.77 -0.16 6.11
CA ARG A 351 4.34 -0.01 6.38
C ARG A 351 3.49 -0.43 5.18
N GLY A 352 3.94 -0.11 3.95
CA GLY A 352 3.32 -0.60 2.72
C GLY A 352 3.35 -2.12 2.60
N ASP A 353 4.45 -2.75 3.00
CA ASP A 353 4.57 -4.21 3.02
C ASP A 353 3.62 -4.85 4.05
N VAL A 354 3.47 -4.25 5.25
CA VAL A 354 2.48 -4.68 6.25
C VAL A 354 1.06 -4.58 5.68
N TRP A 355 0.71 -3.44 5.07
CA TRP A 355 -0.60 -3.24 4.43
C TRP A 355 -0.88 -4.28 3.36
N SER A 356 0.09 -4.55 2.49
CA SER A 356 -0.04 -5.57 1.43
C SER A 356 -0.24 -6.98 2.00
N ARG A 357 0.50 -7.35 3.06
CA ARG A 357 0.36 -8.65 3.72
C ARG A 357 -1.01 -8.85 4.36
N MET A 358 -1.56 -7.80 4.99
CA MET A 358 -2.88 -7.84 5.59
C MET A 358 -3.98 -7.92 4.53
N ARG A 359 -3.91 -7.08 3.49
CA ARG A 359 -4.88 -7.04 2.40
C ARG A 359 -4.95 -8.35 1.62
N SER A 360 -3.79 -8.98 1.37
CA SER A 360 -3.73 -10.27 0.66
C SER A 360 -4.08 -11.48 1.51
N GLY A 361 -4.33 -11.31 2.82
CA GLY A 361 -4.53 -12.41 3.76
C GLY A 361 -3.27 -13.21 4.08
N GLN A 362 -2.10 -12.82 3.57
CA GLN A 362 -0.83 -13.46 3.90
C GLN A 362 -0.47 -13.29 5.40
N ALA A 363 -0.82 -12.16 6.00
CA ALA A 363 -0.87 -12.00 7.43
C ALA A 363 -2.34 -11.91 7.87
N ARG A 364 -2.65 -12.53 8.99
CA ARG A 364 -4.01 -12.65 9.49
C ARG A 364 -4.21 -12.00 10.85
N VAL A 365 -3.14 -11.68 11.55
CA VAL A 365 -3.12 -10.93 12.81
C VAL A 365 -2.27 -9.69 12.62
N LEU A 366 -2.84 -8.52 12.85
CA LEU A 366 -2.11 -7.26 12.94
C LEU A 366 -1.97 -6.84 14.38
N ILE A 367 -0.75 -6.64 14.85
CA ILE A 367 -0.48 -5.95 16.12
C ILE A 367 0.02 -4.56 15.78
N GLY A 368 -0.60 -3.53 16.33
CA GLY A 368 -0.14 -2.20 16.01
C GLY A 368 -0.58 -1.13 17.00
N VAL A 369 0.01 0.04 16.82
CA VAL A 369 -0.34 1.22 17.59
C VAL A 369 -1.52 1.96 16.95
N ARG A 370 -1.96 3.05 17.54
CA ARG A 370 -3.08 3.89 17.10
C ARG A 370 -3.36 3.91 15.59
N SER A 371 -2.33 4.15 14.76
CA SER A 371 -2.51 4.27 13.30
C SER A 371 -2.78 2.94 12.60
N ALA A 372 -2.60 1.81 13.25
CA ALA A 372 -2.91 0.49 12.69
C ALA A 372 -4.42 0.30 12.48
N VAL A 373 -5.26 1.10 13.13
CA VAL A 373 -6.71 1.09 12.93
C VAL A 373 -7.13 1.37 11.49
N PHE A 374 -6.26 1.92 10.64
CA PHE A 374 -6.50 2.19 9.22
C PHE A 374 -5.90 1.14 8.27
N CYS A 375 -5.36 0.06 8.81
CA CYS A 375 -4.86 -1.02 7.97
C CYS A 375 -6.00 -1.68 7.19
N PRO A 376 -5.82 -2.03 5.91
CA PRO A 376 -6.80 -2.80 5.16
C PRO A 376 -6.84 -4.24 5.64
N PHE A 377 -8.03 -4.83 5.66
CA PHE A 377 -8.27 -6.23 5.96
C PHE A 377 -9.16 -6.83 4.86
N ALA A 378 -8.95 -8.10 4.55
CA ALA A 378 -9.83 -8.81 3.64
C ALA A 378 -11.14 -9.23 4.34
N ASP A 379 -11.04 -9.63 5.62
CA ASP A 379 -12.19 -10.04 6.45
C ASP A 379 -11.87 -9.80 7.93
N LEU A 380 -12.13 -8.60 8.43
CA LEU A 380 -11.87 -8.21 9.82
C LEU A 380 -13.00 -8.71 10.73
N GLY A 381 -12.73 -9.75 11.54
CA GLY A 381 -13.72 -10.36 12.43
C GLY A 381 -13.54 -10.06 13.92
N LEU A 382 -12.38 -9.52 14.32
CA LEU A 382 -12.10 -9.21 15.73
C LEU A 382 -11.16 -8.03 15.86
N ILE A 383 -11.51 -7.07 16.72
CA ILE A 383 -10.65 -5.96 17.12
C ILE A 383 -10.43 -6.05 18.64
N LEU A 384 -9.17 -6.14 19.03
CA LEU A 384 -8.73 -6.11 20.42
C LEU A 384 -8.01 -4.78 20.70
N ILE A 385 -8.35 -4.12 21.79
CA ILE A 385 -7.70 -2.87 22.21
C ILE A 385 -7.21 -3.06 23.63
N ASP A 386 -5.90 -3.15 23.79
CA ASP A 386 -5.26 -3.29 25.10
C ASP A 386 -5.10 -1.93 25.75
N GLU A 387 -5.24 -1.86 27.11
CA GLU A 387 -5.16 -0.62 27.88
C GLU A 387 -5.95 0.53 27.23
N GLU A 388 -7.25 0.33 26.96
CA GLU A 388 -8.11 1.19 26.15
C GLU A 388 -8.22 2.64 26.68
N HIS A 389 -7.92 2.84 27.96
CA HIS A 389 -7.94 4.12 28.66
C HIS A 389 -6.74 5.01 28.32
N GLU A 390 -5.70 4.46 27.68
CA GLU A 390 -4.48 5.19 27.36
C GLU A 390 -4.71 6.35 26.38
N GLY A 391 -4.27 7.54 26.77
CA GLY A 391 -4.42 8.76 25.97
C GLY A 391 -3.73 8.71 24.60
N THR A 392 -2.77 7.80 24.41
CA THR A 392 -2.02 7.63 23.17
C THR A 392 -2.90 7.18 21.98
N TYR A 393 -4.10 6.67 22.22
CA TYR A 393 -5.09 6.36 21.18
C TYR A 393 -5.75 7.58 20.56
N LYS A 394 -5.62 8.76 21.17
CA LYS A 394 -6.04 10.04 20.60
C LYS A 394 -4.93 10.63 19.73
N GLN A 395 -5.29 11.04 18.50
CA GLN A 395 -4.43 11.83 17.62
C GLN A 395 -4.57 13.31 17.93
N GLU A 396 -3.47 14.01 18.21
CA GLU A 396 -3.48 15.44 18.45
C GLU A 396 -3.55 16.26 17.15
N GLU A 397 -2.83 15.81 16.13
CA GLU A 397 -2.85 16.46 14.82
C GLU A 397 -4.10 16.11 14.00
N ARG A 398 -4.45 17.02 13.10
CA ARG A 398 -5.61 16.83 12.21
C ARG A 398 -5.34 15.75 11.15
N PRO A 399 -6.31 14.86 10.88
CA PRO A 399 -7.58 14.66 11.59
C PRO A 399 -7.37 14.14 13.01
N SER A 400 -8.01 14.79 13.99
CA SER A 400 -7.81 14.53 15.42
C SER A 400 -8.71 13.36 15.90
N TYR A 401 -8.50 12.18 15.32
CA TYR A 401 -9.31 10.99 15.60
C TYR A 401 -8.92 10.28 16.90
N HIS A 402 -9.81 9.46 17.42
CA HIS A 402 -9.56 8.51 18.50
C HIS A 402 -9.67 7.08 17.96
N ALA A 403 -8.58 6.29 18.05
CA ALA A 403 -8.53 4.97 17.45
C ALA A 403 -9.62 4.01 17.96
N ARG A 404 -10.01 4.09 19.24
CA ARG A 404 -11.11 3.29 19.80
C ARG A 404 -12.43 3.56 19.07
N LEU A 405 -12.76 4.83 18.82
CA LEU A 405 -14.00 5.18 18.12
C LEU A 405 -14.00 4.75 16.67
N VAL A 406 -12.84 4.87 16.01
CA VAL A 406 -12.66 4.35 14.64
C VAL A 406 -12.81 2.83 14.63
N ALA A 407 -12.21 2.12 15.59
CA ALA A 407 -12.32 0.68 15.72
C ALA A 407 -13.77 0.22 15.96
N GLN A 408 -14.51 0.94 16.81
CA GLN A 408 -15.94 0.68 17.03
C GLN A 408 -16.75 0.86 15.75
N TYR A 409 -16.51 1.95 15.00
CA TYR A 409 -17.19 2.17 13.72
C TYR A 409 -16.88 1.06 12.71
N ARG A 410 -15.63 0.63 12.60
CA ARG A 410 -15.20 -0.45 11.70
C ARG A 410 -15.75 -1.83 12.09
N ALA A 411 -16.13 -2.02 13.34
CA ALA A 411 -16.73 -3.27 13.82
C ALA A 411 -18.23 -3.39 13.47
N HIS A 412 -18.90 -2.26 13.19
CA HIS A 412 -20.30 -2.18 12.76
C HIS A 412 -20.43 -2.19 11.23
#